data_236da3817da2ebfac6114c00b3582488
#
_entry.id   236da3817da2ebfac6114c00b3582488
#
_cell.length_a   1.000
_cell.length_b   1.000
_cell.length_c   1.000
_cell.angle_alpha   90.00
_cell.angle_beta   90.00
_cell.angle_gamma   90.00
#
_symmetry.space_group_name_H-M   'P 1'
#
loop_
_entity.id
_entity.type
_entity.pdbx_description
1 polymer ?
#
loop_
_entity_poly.entity_id
_entity_poly.type
_entity_poly.pdbx_seq_one_letter_code
_entity_poly.pdbx_strand_id
1 'polypeptide(L)'
;YIERGKYALEKELRKRKLSISEFTCDENVKKICEEIKVDNLEEIYLAIGNGKSTANGVINIIDKPIENVPAPKVIKVTEKSKDADIIVSGIDKVKVNLANCCNPVYGDEIVGYITKGNGISVHLIHCHNLSMLENRTVDVKWNTNVNKRYLTSLLVYSNDSDNHMLDLLQIISMMNVSVDGIKTMNKGGNSVYEVNCYVTGIEQLNKLIANINKNSYIEKVEREMR
;
A
#
# COMPACT_ATOMS: atom_id res chain seq x y z
N TYR A 1 22.73 21.97 -4.21
CA TYR A 1 21.83 21.14 -3.37
C TYR A 1 20.82 22.00 -2.61
N ILE A 2 21.17 23.14 -2.03
CA ILE A 2 20.27 24.04 -1.30
C ILE A 2 19.10 24.48 -2.19
N GLU A 3 19.38 25.01 -3.38
CA GLU A 3 18.36 25.44 -4.37
C GLU A 3 17.41 24.29 -4.74
N ARG A 4 17.96 23.08 -4.92
CA ARG A 4 17.18 21.89 -5.22
C ARG A 4 16.25 21.50 -4.07
N GLY A 5 16.76 21.59 -2.84
CA GLY A 5 15.97 21.30 -1.63
C GLY A 5 14.87 22.33 -1.41
N LYS A 6 15.18 23.61 -1.59
CA LYS A 6 14.20 24.70 -1.53
C LYS A 6 13.07 24.51 -2.54
N TYR A 7 13.41 24.25 -3.79
CA TYR A 7 12.41 23.98 -4.84
C TYR A 7 11.52 22.78 -4.52
N ALA A 8 12.12 21.67 -4.03
CA ALA A 8 11.37 20.47 -3.66
C ALA A 8 10.39 20.75 -2.52
N LEU A 9 10.82 21.52 -1.51
CA LEU A 9 9.97 21.91 -0.39
C LEU A 9 8.83 22.82 -0.83
N GLU A 10 9.10 23.86 -1.61
CA GLU A 10 8.09 24.77 -2.16
C GLU A 10 7.03 24.03 -2.98
N LYS A 11 7.47 23.11 -3.83
CA LYS A 11 6.58 22.29 -4.65
C LYS A 11 5.60 21.47 -3.81
N GLU A 12 6.08 20.85 -2.73
CA GLU A 12 5.23 20.07 -1.83
C GLU A 12 4.33 20.94 -0.96
N LEU A 13 4.78 22.09 -0.49
CA LEU A 13 3.94 23.05 0.25
C LEU A 13 2.80 23.57 -0.63
N ARG A 14 3.06 23.91 -1.90
CA ARG A 14 2.02 24.32 -2.87
C ARG A 14 0.97 23.24 -3.08
N LYS A 15 1.35 21.97 -3.17
CA LYS A 15 0.40 20.85 -3.30
C LYS A 15 -0.54 20.77 -2.08
N ARG A 16 -0.02 21.10 -0.90
CA ARG A 16 -0.78 21.09 0.36
C ARG A 16 -1.50 22.40 0.65
N LYS A 17 -1.40 23.40 -0.23
CA LYS A 17 -1.95 24.78 -0.06
C LYS A 17 -1.41 25.47 1.21
N LEU A 18 -0.17 25.17 1.59
CA LEU A 18 0.53 25.78 2.70
C LEU A 18 1.42 26.91 2.21
N SER A 19 1.47 28.03 2.97
CA SER A 19 2.35 29.16 2.68
C SER A 19 3.79 28.83 3.11
N ILE A 20 4.77 29.16 2.26
CA ILE A 20 6.18 29.00 2.61
C ILE A 20 6.58 29.88 3.79
N SER A 21 6.03 31.12 3.86
CA SER A 21 6.30 32.06 4.96
C SER A 21 5.80 31.57 6.30
N GLU A 22 4.63 30.92 6.35
CA GLU A 22 4.11 30.29 7.55
C GLU A 22 4.92 29.05 7.95
N PHE A 23 5.39 28.29 6.96
CA PHE A 23 6.18 27.10 7.20
C PHE A 23 7.58 27.43 7.72
N THR A 24 8.22 28.49 7.23
CA THR A 24 9.57 28.92 7.59
C THR A 24 9.62 29.90 8.76
N CYS A 25 8.57 30.03 9.58
CA CYS A 25 8.63 30.80 10.79
C CYS A 25 9.62 30.20 11.80
N ASP A 26 10.21 31.05 12.65
CA ASP A 26 11.29 30.68 13.58
C ASP A 26 10.91 29.47 14.49
N GLU A 27 9.67 29.40 14.90
CA GLU A 27 9.16 28.32 15.74
C GLU A 27 9.14 26.96 15.01
N ASN A 28 8.70 26.97 13.76
CA ASN A 28 8.64 25.77 12.93
C ASN A 28 10.04 25.30 12.52
N VAL A 29 10.91 26.23 12.17
CA VAL A 29 12.32 25.95 11.82
C VAL A 29 13.02 25.29 13.00
N LYS A 30 12.85 25.79 14.22
CA LYS A 30 13.42 25.17 15.43
C LYS A 30 12.97 23.73 15.62
N LYS A 31 11.66 23.46 15.51
CA LYS A 31 11.11 22.09 15.63
C LYS A 31 11.68 21.14 14.59
N ILE A 32 11.81 21.62 13.35
CA ILE A 32 12.39 20.81 12.27
C ILE A 32 13.87 20.54 12.56
N CYS A 33 14.64 21.56 12.95
CA CYS A 33 16.07 21.45 13.26
C CYS A 33 16.33 20.42 14.36
N GLU A 34 15.54 20.43 15.42
CA GLU A 34 15.63 19.46 16.53
C GLU A 34 15.39 18.03 16.05
N GLU A 35 14.36 17.82 15.22
CA GLU A 35 13.96 16.49 14.77
C GLU A 35 14.93 15.86 13.78
N ILE A 36 15.44 16.65 12.79
CA ILE A 36 16.37 16.14 11.78
C ILE A 36 17.85 16.39 12.12
N LYS A 37 18.12 16.96 13.31
CA LYS A 37 19.48 17.24 13.83
C LYS A 37 20.33 18.11 12.91
N VAL A 38 19.81 19.28 12.60
CA VAL A 38 20.48 20.34 11.82
C VAL A 38 20.34 21.68 12.56
N ASP A 39 21.19 22.66 12.23
CA ASP A 39 21.30 23.89 13.01
C ASP A 39 20.49 25.06 12.44
N ASN A 40 20.16 25.04 11.17
CA ASN A 40 19.49 26.16 10.51
C ASN A 40 18.65 25.77 9.27
N LEU A 41 17.90 26.74 8.74
CA LEU A 41 17.01 26.57 7.58
C LEU A 41 17.78 26.15 6.31
N GLU A 42 19.00 26.63 6.11
CA GLU A 42 19.82 26.28 4.94
C GLU A 42 20.21 24.81 4.97
N GLU A 43 20.50 24.29 6.16
CA GLU A 43 20.80 22.87 6.34
C GLU A 43 19.56 21.98 6.14
N ILE A 44 18.36 22.47 6.46
CA ILE A 44 17.11 21.79 6.11
C ILE A 44 17.00 21.65 4.59
N TYR A 45 17.24 22.73 3.84
CA TYR A 45 17.24 22.66 2.37
C TYR A 45 18.35 21.75 1.84
N LEU A 46 19.53 21.80 2.43
CA LEU A 46 20.64 20.94 2.06
C LEU A 46 20.29 19.45 2.32
N ALA A 47 19.69 19.13 3.45
CA ALA A 47 19.26 17.77 3.80
C ALA A 47 18.22 17.23 2.82
N ILE A 48 17.30 18.07 2.36
CA ILE A 48 16.32 17.69 1.34
C ILE A 48 17.00 17.54 -0.02
N GLY A 49 17.87 18.45 -0.40
CA GLY A 49 18.52 18.47 -1.70
C GLY A 49 19.51 17.34 -1.94
N ASN A 50 20.17 16.84 -0.89
CA ASN A 50 21.11 15.71 -0.93
C ASN A 50 20.46 14.35 -0.62
N GLY A 51 19.13 14.33 -0.33
CA GLY A 51 18.36 13.11 -0.10
C GLY A 51 18.46 12.53 1.31
N LYS A 52 19.08 13.22 2.28
CA LYS A 52 19.09 12.81 3.70
C LYS A 52 17.71 12.93 4.34
N SER A 53 16.89 13.87 3.87
CA SER A 53 15.51 14.05 4.28
C SER A 53 14.62 14.28 3.05
N THR A 54 13.34 13.96 3.17
CA THR A 54 12.37 14.25 2.09
C THR A 54 11.57 15.51 2.42
N ALA A 55 11.17 16.27 1.40
CA ALA A 55 10.33 17.44 1.59
C ALA A 55 9.02 17.10 2.35
N ASN A 56 8.41 15.96 2.03
CA ASN A 56 7.24 15.46 2.73
C ASN A 56 7.51 15.12 4.20
N GLY A 57 8.64 14.48 4.51
CA GLY A 57 9.06 14.18 5.88
C GLY A 57 9.20 15.44 6.72
N VAL A 58 9.88 16.46 6.18
CA VAL A 58 10.08 17.74 6.85
C VAL A 58 8.76 18.49 7.08
N ILE A 59 7.84 18.49 6.09
CA ILE A 59 6.51 19.10 6.25
C ILE A 59 5.70 18.39 7.32
N ASN A 60 5.78 17.08 7.41
CA ASN A 60 5.03 16.29 8.40
C ASN A 60 5.47 16.54 9.85
N ILE A 61 6.67 17.08 10.09
CA ILE A 61 7.13 17.46 11.44
C ILE A 61 6.29 18.62 11.99
N ILE A 62 5.92 19.57 11.12
CA ILE A 62 5.14 20.75 11.48
C ILE A 62 3.65 20.48 11.32
N ASP A 63 3.26 19.95 10.18
CA ASP A 63 1.89 19.55 9.83
C ASP A 63 1.59 18.19 10.48
N LYS A 64 1.86 18.08 11.80
CA LYS A 64 1.27 17.00 12.60
C LYS A 64 -0.23 17.21 12.50
N PRO A 65 -1.02 16.23 12.02
CA PRO A 65 -2.46 16.36 12.07
C PRO A 65 -2.82 16.63 13.51
N ILE A 66 -3.54 17.73 13.72
CA ILE A 66 -4.07 18.15 15.00
C ILE A 66 -4.62 16.92 15.72
N GLU A 67 -4.06 16.61 16.89
CA GLU A 67 -4.63 15.70 17.87
C GLU A 67 -5.91 16.34 18.43
N ASN A 68 -6.93 16.42 17.58
CA ASN A 68 -8.30 16.67 17.95
C ASN A 68 -9.20 15.88 17.01
N VAL A 69 -8.98 14.56 16.97
CA VAL A 69 -10.09 13.67 16.69
C VAL A 69 -10.76 13.47 18.04
N PRO A 70 -11.98 14.00 18.27
CA PRO A 70 -12.73 13.65 19.47
C PRO A 70 -12.81 12.13 19.53
N ALA A 71 -12.54 11.56 20.72
CA ALA A 71 -12.68 10.14 20.97
C ALA A 71 -13.97 9.65 20.27
N PRO A 72 -13.91 8.52 19.53
CA PRO A 72 -15.06 8.07 18.77
C PRO A 72 -16.22 7.89 19.74
N LYS A 73 -17.25 8.74 19.61
CA LYS A 73 -18.54 8.50 20.23
C LYS A 73 -19.01 7.16 19.72
N VAL A 74 -19.21 6.21 20.61
CA VAL A 74 -19.83 4.93 20.32
C VAL A 74 -21.19 5.20 19.70
N ILE A 75 -21.24 5.24 18.36
CA ILE A 75 -22.48 5.35 17.60
C ILE A 75 -22.98 3.94 17.41
N LYS A 76 -24.17 3.70 17.96
CA LYS A 76 -24.91 2.44 17.84
C LYS A 76 -24.94 1.99 16.38
N VAL A 77 -24.57 0.74 16.18
CA VAL A 77 -24.65 0.02 14.91
C VAL A 77 -26.06 0.14 14.32
N THR A 78 -26.22 0.93 13.26
CA THR A 78 -27.44 0.96 12.46
C THR A 78 -27.09 0.58 11.03
N GLU A 79 -27.66 -0.55 10.62
CA GLU A 79 -27.80 -1.10 9.28
C GLU A 79 -26.51 -1.23 8.43
N LYS A 80 -26.04 -2.47 8.38
CA LYS A 80 -25.01 -2.98 7.48
C LYS A 80 -25.42 -2.66 6.03
N SER A 81 -24.61 -1.93 5.29
CA SER A 81 -24.66 -1.96 3.83
C SER A 81 -24.32 -3.39 3.39
N LYS A 82 -25.32 -4.11 2.88
CA LYS A 82 -25.21 -5.54 2.53
C LYS A 82 -24.19 -5.84 1.42
N ASP A 83 -23.64 -4.82 0.77
CA ASP A 83 -22.76 -4.92 -0.38
C ASP A 83 -21.29 -4.48 -0.12
N ALA A 84 -20.94 -4.10 1.09
CA ALA A 84 -19.57 -3.70 1.41
C ALA A 84 -18.71 -4.94 1.72
N ASP A 85 -17.56 -5.08 1.03
CA ASP A 85 -16.61 -6.17 1.22
C ASP A 85 -15.92 -6.13 2.59
N ILE A 86 -15.81 -4.94 3.16
CA ILE A 86 -15.07 -4.65 4.37
C ILE A 86 -15.99 -3.93 5.36
N ILE A 87 -15.94 -4.38 6.60
CA ILE A 87 -16.56 -3.74 7.76
C ILE A 87 -15.49 -2.98 8.51
N VAL A 88 -15.74 -1.69 8.74
CA VAL A 88 -14.84 -0.82 9.52
C VAL A 88 -15.39 -0.68 10.93
N SER A 89 -14.55 -0.90 11.93
CA SER A 89 -14.96 -0.76 13.34
C SER A 89 -15.20 0.72 13.69
N GLY A 90 -16.43 1.04 14.08
CA GLY A 90 -16.77 2.37 14.61
C GLY A 90 -17.01 3.48 13.59
N ILE A 91 -17.02 3.19 12.30
CA ILE A 91 -17.23 4.21 11.25
C ILE A 91 -18.28 3.71 10.25
N ASP A 92 -19.43 4.39 10.20
CA ASP A 92 -20.47 4.14 9.20
C ASP A 92 -20.26 5.03 7.97
N LYS A 93 -20.53 4.48 6.78
CA LYS A 93 -20.54 5.21 5.48
C LYS A 93 -19.22 5.83 5.04
N VAL A 94 -18.11 5.13 5.23
CA VAL A 94 -16.80 5.54 4.71
C VAL A 94 -16.51 4.79 3.41
N LYS A 95 -15.93 5.51 2.44
CA LYS A 95 -15.42 4.87 1.22
C LYS A 95 -14.23 3.99 1.59
N VAL A 96 -14.30 2.71 1.26
CA VAL A 96 -13.24 1.73 1.51
C VAL A 96 -12.67 1.28 0.18
N ASN A 97 -11.33 1.30 0.04
CA ASN A 97 -10.63 0.82 -1.13
C ASN A 97 -9.57 -0.20 -0.72
N LEU A 98 -9.43 -1.27 -1.47
CA LEU A 98 -8.31 -2.20 -1.32
C LEU A 98 -7.04 -1.58 -1.91
N ALA A 99 -5.93 -1.69 -1.20
CA ALA A 99 -4.66 -1.10 -1.62
C ALA A 99 -4.03 -1.87 -2.78
N ASN A 100 -3.64 -1.16 -3.83
CA ASN A 100 -3.03 -1.76 -5.03
C ASN A 100 -1.57 -2.21 -4.81
N CYS A 101 -0.92 -1.77 -3.73
CA CYS A 101 0.46 -2.16 -3.43
C CYS A 101 0.59 -3.61 -2.93
N CYS A 102 -0.44 -4.13 -2.28
CA CYS A 102 -0.45 -5.47 -1.70
C CYS A 102 -1.65 -6.33 -2.12
N ASN A 103 -2.65 -5.73 -2.80
CA ASN A 103 -3.83 -6.39 -3.35
C ASN A 103 -4.47 -7.41 -2.39
N PRO A 104 -5.04 -6.99 -1.24
CA PRO A 104 -5.64 -7.91 -0.29
C PRO A 104 -6.79 -8.69 -0.92
N VAL A 105 -6.91 -9.98 -0.59
CA VAL A 105 -8.00 -10.84 -1.02
C VAL A 105 -8.79 -11.34 0.18
N TYR A 106 -10.04 -11.75 -0.02
CA TYR A 106 -10.89 -12.26 1.05
C TYR A 106 -10.20 -13.35 1.89
N GLY A 107 -10.22 -13.17 3.21
CA GLY A 107 -9.57 -14.07 4.17
C GLY A 107 -8.13 -13.70 4.54
N ASP A 108 -7.52 -12.70 3.90
CA ASP A 108 -6.24 -12.15 4.36
C ASP A 108 -6.38 -11.43 5.70
N GLU A 109 -5.30 -11.39 6.46
CA GLU A 109 -5.17 -10.50 7.61
C GLU A 109 -4.95 -9.06 7.12
N ILE A 110 -5.88 -8.17 7.45
CA ILE A 110 -5.96 -6.82 6.91
C ILE A 110 -6.00 -5.76 7.99
N VAL A 111 -5.55 -4.56 7.61
CA VAL A 111 -5.62 -3.34 8.42
C VAL A 111 -6.07 -2.19 7.54
N GLY A 112 -6.94 -1.32 8.07
CA GLY A 112 -7.36 -0.09 7.41
C GLY A 112 -6.41 1.06 7.70
N TYR A 113 -6.16 1.90 6.72
CA TYR A 113 -5.44 3.14 6.85
C TYR A 113 -6.33 4.32 6.44
N ILE A 114 -6.49 5.30 7.33
CA ILE A 114 -7.31 6.49 7.07
C ILE A 114 -6.53 7.44 6.16
N THR A 115 -7.02 7.63 4.94
CA THR A 115 -6.40 8.51 3.94
C THR A 115 -6.90 9.95 4.07
N LYS A 116 -6.04 10.94 3.72
CA LYS A 116 -6.45 12.35 3.68
C LYS A 116 -7.47 12.55 2.53
N GLY A 117 -8.77 12.52 2.84
CA GLY A 117 -9.87 12.87 1.93
C GLY A 117 -10.46 11.73 1.08
N ASN A 118 -9.85 10.56 1.02
CA ASN A 118 -10.31 9.43 0.16
C ASN A 118 -10.92 8.25 0.92
N GLY A 119 -11.17 8.37 2.23
CA GLY A 119 -11.72 7.30 3.04
C GLY A 119 -10.65 6.38 3.61
N ILE A 120 -10.89 5.06 3.59
CA ILE A 120 -10.00 4.05 4.16
C ILE A 120 -9.38 3.21 3.06
N SER A 121 -8.04 3.10 3.08
CA SER A 121 -7.27 2.16 2.26
C SER A 121 -6.96 0.92 3.07
N VAL A 122 -7.34 -0.25 2.58
CA VAL A 122 -7.15 -1.53 3.27
C VAL A 122 -5.92 -2.22 2.72
N HIS A 123 -5.00 -2.55 3.61
CA HIS A 123 -3.73 -3.22 3.30
C HIS A 123 -3.63 -4.59 3.99
N LEU A 124 -2.73 -5.43 3.49
CA LEU A 124 -2.27 -6.59 4.25
C LEU A 124 -1.52 -6.12 5.50
N ILE A 125 -1.67 -6.80 6.62
CA ILE A 125 -1.00 -6.44 7.88
C ILE A 125 0.53 -6.38 7.76
N HIS A 126 1.11 -7.17 6.85
CA HIS A 126 2.55 -7.23 6.58
C HIS A 126 2.98 -6.37 5.38
N CYS A 127 2.13 -5.47 4.90
CA CYS A 127 2.50 -4.57 3.80
C CYS A 127 3.59 -3.59 4.26
N HIS A 128 4.75 -3.60 3.60
CA HIS A 128 5.87 -2.72 3.97
C HIS A 128 5.54 -1.23 3.87
N ASN A 129 4.56 -0.86 3.04
CA ASN A 129 4.10 0.52 2.95
C ASN A 129 3.35 1.00 4.21
N LEU A 130 2.92 0.08 5.09
CA LEU A 130 2.30 0.44 6.37
C LEU A 130 3.30 0.89 7.42
N SER A 131 4.55 0.44 7.38
CA SER A 131 5.57 0.80 8.36
C SER A 131 5.86 2.31 8.42
N MET A 132 5.52 3.03 7.36
CA MET A 132 5.62 4.50 7.29
C MET A 132 4.34 5.24 7.73
N LEU A 133 3.28 4.50 8.14
CA LEU A 133 1.93 5.03 8.29
C LEU A 133 1.31 4.78 9.68
N GLU A 134 2.11 4.46 10.68
CA GLU A 134 1.73 3.86 11.98
C GLU A 134 0.66 4.60 12.80
N ASN A 135 0.33 5.87 12.53
CA ASN A 135 -0.54 6.66 13.41
C ASN A 135 -1.99 6.81 12.93
N ARG A 136 -2.40 6.15 11.85
CA ARG A 136 -3.75 6.30 11.25
C ARG A 136 -4.40 4.97 10.89
N THR A 137 -4.07 3.92 11.61
CA THR A 137 -4.66 2.60 11.38
C THR A 137 -6.01 2.47 12.06
N VAL A 138 -6.89 1.69 11.47
CA VAL A 138 -8.21 1.34 12.00
C VAL A 138 -8.46 -0.15 11.78
N ASP A 139 -9.12 -0.76 12.75
CA ASP A 139 -9.49 -2.18 12.64
C ASP A 139 -10.56 -2.37 11.58
N VAL A 140 -10.31 -3.28 10.67
CA VAL A 140 -11.21 -3.65 9.59
C VAL A 140 -11.36 -5.17 9.54
N LYS A 141 -12.53 -5.63 9.08
CA LYS A 141 -12.84 -7.05 8.93
C LYS A 141 -13.53 -7.32 7.60
N TRP A 142 -13.27 -8.49 7.04
CA TRP A 142 -14.01 -8.95 5.87
C TRP A 142 -15.49 -9.19 6.22
N ASN A 143 -16.37 -8.79 5.29
CA ASN A 143 -17.77 -9.11 5.38
C ASN A 143 -18.00 -10.52 4.83
N THR A 144 -18.67 -11.37 5.57
CA THR A 144 -18.86 -12.80 5.25
C THR A 144 -19.85 -13.08 4.11
N ASN A 145 -20.62 -12.07 3.68
CA ASN A 145 -21.72 -12.26 2.72
C ASN A 145 -21.40 -11.75 1.32
N VAL A 146 -20.14 -11.59 0.96
CA VAL A 146 -19.75 -11.02 -0.33
C VAL A 146 -19.23 -12.11 -1.26
N ASN A 147 -19.91 -12.27 -2.41
CA ASN A 147 -19.49 -13.19 -3.47
C ASN A 147 -18.79 -12.41 -4.57
N LYS A 148 -17.57 -11.94 -4.28
CA LYS A 148 -16.73 -11.18 -5.20
C LYS A 148 -15.43 -11.91 -5.52
N ARG A 149 -14.75 -11.44 -6.56
CA ARG A 149 -13.40 -11.86 -6.94
C ARG A 149 -12.45 -10.71 -6.72
N TYR A 150 -11.25 -11.03 -6.27
CA TYR A 150 -10.22 -10.07 -5.88
C TYR A 150 -9.01 -10.24 -6.79
N LEU A 151 -8.51 -9.12 -7.31
CA LEU A 151 -7.29 -9.09 -8.11
C LEU A 151 -6.08 -9.34 -7.22
N THR A 152 -5.21 -10.24 -7.66
CA THR A 152 -3.90 -10.48 -7.03
C THR A 152 -2.85 -10.71 -8.09
N SER A 153 -1.59 -10.48 -7.72
CA SER A 153 -0.43 -10.67 -8.61
C SER A 153 0.51 -11.71 -8.02
N LEU A 154 0.91 -12.67 -8.84
CA LEU A 154 1.88 -13.70 -8.50
C LEU A 154 3.13 -13.54 -9.35
N LEU A 155 4.30 -13.70 -8.72
CA LEU A 155 5.57 -13.89 -9.38
C LEU A 155 5.93 -15.37 -9.36
N VAL A 156 5.97 -15.98 -10.53
CA VAL A 156 6.30 -17.39 -10.74
C VAL A 156 7.71 -17.47 -11.31
N TYR A 157 8.63 -18.00 -10.56
CA TYR A 157 10.04 -18.16 -10.95
C TYR A 157 10.25 -19.56 -11.52
N SER A 158 10.70 -19.62 -12.76
CA SER A 158 11.13 -20.87 -13.39
C SER A 158 12.60 -21.15 -13.08
N ASN A 159 12.98 -22.42 -13.04
CA ASN A 159 14.36 -22.85 -12.89
C ASN A 159 15.11 -22.99 -14.22
N ASP A 160 14.47 -22.66 -15.33
CA ASP A 160 15.02 -22.70 -16.68
C ASP A 160 14.58 -21.47 -17.50
N SER A 161 15.03 -21.41 -18.76
CA SER A 161 14.71 -20.36 -19.72
C SER A 161 13.57 -20.73 -20.68
N ASP A 162 13.00 -21.93 -20.54
CA ASP A 162 11.93 -22.40 -21.43
C ASP A 162 10.62 -21.61 -21.20
N ASN A 163 9.77 -21.63 -22.19
CA ASN A 163 8.50 -20.89 -22.13
C ASN A 163 7.38 -21.81 -21.63
N HIS A 164 7.07 -21.71 -20.34
CA HIS A 164 6.00 -22.46 -19.68
C HIS A 164 4.67 -21.71 -19.56
N MET A 165 4.48 -20.63 -20.33
CA MET A 165 3.29 -19.80 -20.23
C MET A 165 1.99 -20.57 -20.48
N LEU A 166 1.96 -21.45 -21.47
CA LEU A 166 0.78 -22.25 -21.78
C LEU A 166 0.43 -23.22 -20.67
N ASP A 167 1.44 -23.87 -20.08
CA ASP A 167 1.24 -24.80 -18.97
C ASP A 167 0.70 -24.06 -17.74
N LEU A 168 1.24 -22.88 -17.43
CA LEU A 168 0.75 -22.02 -16.33
C LEU A 168 -0.70 -21.61 -16.56
N LEU A 169 -1.05 -21.16 -17.76
CA LEU A 169 -2.42 -20.79 -18.11
C LEU A 169 -3.38 -21.98 -17.99
N GLN A 170 -2.95 -23.18 -18.38
CA GLN A 170 -3.75 -24.40 -18.23
C GLN A 170 -4.00 -24.73 -16.75
N ILE A 171 -2.97 -24.69 -15.91
CA ILE A 171 -3.08 -24.94 -14.46
C ILE A 171 -4.06 -23.94 -13.83
N ILE A 172 -3.90 -22.65 -14.14
CA ILE A 172 -4.75 -21.58 -13.60
C ILE A 172 -6.21 -21.77 -14.04
N SER A 173 -6.43 -22.11 -15.31
CA SER A 173 -7.76 -22.35 -15.86
C SER A 173 -8.45 -23.54 -15.22
N MET A 174 -7.73 -24.64 -14.97
CA MET A 174 -8.27 -25.83 -14.29
C MET A 174 -8.76 -25.55 -12.88
N MET A 175 -8.26 -24.48 -12.25
CA MET A 175 -8.68 -24.05 -10.91
C MET A 175 -9.81 -23.01 -10.90
N ASN A 176 -10.44 -22.77 -12.05
CA ASN A 176 -11.49 -21.75 -12.23
C ASN A 176 -11.06 -20.33 -11.79
N VAL A 177 -9.78 -20.03 -11.97
CA VAL A 177 -9.20 -18.70 -11.73
C VAL A 177 -9.16 -17.94 -13.04
N SER A 178 -9.68 -16.70 -13.03
CA SER A 178 -9.65 -15.84 -14.22
C SER A 178 -8.32 -15.09 -14.26
N VAL A 179 -7.62 -15.16 -15.39
CA VAL A 179 -6.39 -14.41 -15.63
C VAL A 179 -6.75 -13.04 -16.20
N ASP A 180 -6.23 -11.98 -15.58
CA ASP A 180 -6.32 -10.60 -16.07
C ASP A 180 -5.17 -10.28 -17.04
N GLY A 181 -3.98 -10.78 -16.74
CA GLY A 181 -2.81 -10.63 -17.59
C GLY A 181 -1.65 -11.50 -17.13
N ILE A 182 -0.77 -11.79 -18.07
CA ILE A 182 0.50 -12.48 -17.81
C ILE A 182 1.62 -11.79 -18.57
N LYS A 183 2.75 -11.58 -17.90
CA LYS A 183 3.97 -11.03 -18.50
C LYS A 183 5.12 -11.96 -18.22
N THR A 184 5.97 -12.15 -19.22
CA THR A 184 7.21 -12.90 -19.06
C THR A 184 8.38 -11.94 -18.97
N MET A 185 9.24 -12.17 -18.00
CA MET A 185 10.51 -11.46 -17.81
C MET A 185 11.63 -12.48 -17.76
N ASN A 186 12.84 -12.08 -18.12
CA ASN A 186 14.05 -12.91 -17.95
C ASN A 186 14.89 -12.31 -16.82
N LYS A 187 15.24 -13.12 -15.84
CA LYS A 187 16.13 -12.74 -14.72
C LYS A 187 17.23 -13.80 -14.57
N GLY A 188 18.46 -13.38 -14.84
CA GLY A 188 19.63 -14.27 -14.64
C GLY A 188 19.63 -15.53 -15.52
N GLY A 189 18.98 -15.49 -16.68
CA GLY A 189 18.85 -16.62 -17.59
C GLY A 189 17.59 -17.47 -17.41
N ASN A 190 16.84 -17.27 -16.31
CA ASN A 190 15.59 -17.98 -16.03
C ASN A 190 14.37 -17.14 -16.36
N SER A 191 13.28 -17.79 -16.74
CA SER A 191 12.00 -17.12 -17.00
C SER A 191 11.26 -16.81 -15.70
N VAL A 192 10.70 -15.59 -15.60
CA VAL A 192 9.86 -15.16 -14.50
C VAL A 192 8.53 -14.68 -15.07
N TYR A 193 7.42 -15.20 -14.55
CA TYR A 193 6.08 -14.84 -15.00
C TYR A 193 5.39 -13.99 -13.93
N GLU A 194 4.98 -12.77 -14.31
CA GLU A 194 4.06 -11.96 -13.51
C GLU A 194 2.63 -12.32 -13.96
N VAL A 195 1.88 -12.96 -13.07
CA VAL A 195 0.51 -13.40 -13.34
C VAL A 195 -0.46 -12.57 -12.52
N ASN A 196 -1.30 -11.79 -13.20
CA ASN A 196 -2.40 -11.07 -12.59
C ASN A 196 -3.69 -11.89 -12.75
N CYS A 197 -4.34 -12.23 -11.65
CA CYS A 197 -5.51 -13.09 -11.66
C CYS A 197 -6.54 -12.70 -10.59
N TYR A 198 -7.79 -13.13 -10.82
CA TYR A 198 -8.89 -12.91 -9.92
C TYR A 198 -9.21 -14.18 -9.12
N VAL A 199 -9.13 -14.10 -7.80
CA VAL A 199 -9.43 -15.20 -6.89
C VAL A 199 -10.62 -14.85 -5.98
N THR A 200 -11.31 -15.86 -5.46
CA THR A 200 -12.41 -15.68 -4.50
C THR A 200 -11.93 -15.41 -3.09
N GLY A 201 -10.68 -15.74 -2.78
CA GLY A 201 -10.05 -15.51 -1.49
C GLY A 201 -8.75 -16.25 -1.31
N ILE A 202 -8.20 -16.13 -0.10
CA ILE A 202 -6.87 -16.68 0.26
C ILE A 202 -6.80 -18.20 0.12
N GLU A 203 -7.89 -18.93 0.37
CA GLU A 203 -7.91 -20.39 0.22
C GLU A 203 -7.71 -20.82 -1.23
N GLN A 204 -8.41 -20.17 -2.18
CA GLN A 204 -8.24 -20.45 -3.61
C GLN A 204 -6.84 -20.05 -4.06
N LEU A 205 -6.34 -18.91 -3.59
CA LEU A 205 -4.99 -18.43 -3.89
C LEU A 205 -3.91 -19.42 -3.41
N ASN A 206 -4.01 -19.91 -2.18
CA ASN A 206 -3.06 -20.88 -1.63
C ASN A 206 -3.09 -22.20 -2.39
N LYS A 207 -4.28 -22.68 -2.78
CA LYS A 207 -4.41 -23.88 -3.62
C LYS A 207 -3.78 -23.67 -5.00
N LEU A 208 -3.95 -22.49 -5.59
CA LEU A 208 -3.33 -22.13 -6.87
C LEU A 208 -1.80 -22.14 -6.76
N ILE A 209 -1.23 -21.46 -5.76
CA ILE A 209 0.22 -21.43 -5.51
C ILE A 209 0.76 -22.86 -5.30
N ALA A 210 0.08 -23.67 -4.51
CA ALA A 210 0.48 -25.05 -4.25
C ALA A 210 0.47 -25.91 -5.54
N ASN A 211 -0.51 -25.73 -6.42
CA ASN A 211 -0.57 -26.46 -7.69
C ASN A 211 0.49 -26.01 -8.69
N ILE A 212 0.80 -24.73 -8.76
CA ILE A 212 1.89 -24.21 -9.59
C ILE A 212 3.23 -24.77 -9.09
N ASN A 213 3.46 -24.74 -7.79
CA ASN A 213 4.71 -25.25 -7.18
C ASN A 213 4.95 -26.76 -7.34
N LYS A 214 3.94 -27.55 -7.72
CA LYS A 214 4.11 -29.00 -7.99
C LYS A 214 4.88 -29.28 -9.28
N ASN A 215 5.05 -28.30 -10.14
CA ASN A 215 5.70 -28.51 -11.43
C ASN A 215 7.22 -28.40 -11.28
N SER A 216 7.94 -29.36 -11.86
CA SER A 216 9.39 -29.52 -11.73
C SER A 216 10.21 -28.34 -12.27
N TYR A 217 9.63 -27.58 -13.22
CA TYR A 217 10.24 -26.38 -13.80
C TYR A 217 10.02 -25.10 -12.97
N ILE A 218 9.25 -25.16 -11.88
CA ILE A 218 9.02 -24.02 -11.00
C ILE A 218 9.99 -24.06 -9.81
N GLU A 219 10.74 -22.99 -9.64
CA GLU A 219 11.62 -22.79 -8.48
C GLU A 219 10.80 -22.32 -7.27
N LYS A 220 9.97 -21.28 -7.46
CA LYS A 220 9.11 -20.72 -6.41
C LYS A 220 7.98 -19.87 -6.98
N VAL A 221 6.95 -19.69 -6.17
CA VAL A 221 5.85 -18.75 -6.43
C VAL A 221 5.73 -17.81 -5.26
N GLU A 222 5.70 -16.51 -5.52
CA GLU A 222 5.55 -15.46 -4.52
C GLU A 222 4.36 -14.56 -4.89
N ARG A 223 3.66 -14.06 -3.87
CA ARG A 223 2.68 -13.00 -4.07
C ARG A 223 3.43 -11.68 -4.26
N GLU A 224 3.13 -10.95 -5.33
CA GLU A 224 3.77 -9.67 -5.60
C GLU A 224 3.22 -8.60 -4.65
N MET A 225 4.12 -7.88 -3.97
CA MET A 225 3.83 -6.66 -3.21
C MET A 225 4.62 -5.52 -3.85
N ARG A 226 3.95 -4.41 -4.21
CA ARG A 226 4.52 -3.23 -4.90
C ARG A 226 4.78 -2.08 -3.95
#